data_fa314a4cda4b2b82dceb23e14ad56877
#
_entry.id   fa314a4cda4b2b82dceb23e14ad56877
#
_cell.length_a   1.000
_cell.length_b   1.000
_cell.length_c   1.000
_cell.angle_alpha   90.00
_cell.angle_beta   90.00
_cell.angle_gamma   90.00
#
_symmetry.space_group_name_H-M   'P 1'
#
loop_
_entity.id
_entity.type
_entity.pdbx_description
1 polymer ?
#
loop_
_entity_poly.entity_id
_entity_poly.type
_entity_poly.pdbx_seq_one_letter_code
_entity_poly.pdbx_strand_id
1 'polypeptide(L)' 'MTKKELNVIWKALNHAQEVIEDLACENYPWTPFEDPELRDMFYRLNDMCITVNRKMEAAR' A
#
# COMPACT_ATOMS: atom_id res chain seq x y z
N MET A 1 -18.59 -5.05 -5.57
CA MET A 1 -17.88 -5.25 -4.29
C MET A 1 -18.50 -4.36 -3.22
N THR A 2 -18.74 -4.89 -2.04
CA THR A 2 -19.35 -4.12 -0.96
C THR A 2 -18.31 -3.20 -0.30
N LYS A 3 -18.81 -2.20 0.42
CA LYS A 3 -17.94 -1.30 1.17
C LYS A 3 -17.12 -2.05 2.22
N LYS A 4 -17.71 -3.07 2.84
CA LYS A 4 -17.04 -3.92 3.82
C LYS A 4 -15.86 -4.67 3.18
N GLU A 5 -16.08 -5.23 2.00
CA GLU A 5 -15.02 -5.93 1.26
C GLU A 5 -13.90 -4.98 0.85
N LEU A 6 -14.25 -3.80 0.37
CA LEU A 6 -13.28 -2.76 0.01
C LEU A 6 -12.45 -2.34 1.23
N ASN A 7 -13.08 -2.23 2.38
CA ASN A 7 -12.37 -1.87 3.62
C ASN A 7 -11.34 -2.93 4.02
N VAL A 8 -11.68 -4.21 3.84
CA VAL A 8 -10.75 -5.31 4.11
C VAL A 8 -9.54 -5.23 3.18
N ILE A 9 -9.78 -4.99 1.90
CA ILE A 9 -8.70 -4.84 0.91
C ILE A 9 -7.82 -3.64 1.26
N TRP A 10 -8.43 -2.52 1.63
CA TRP A 10 -7.72 -1.31 2.00
C TRP A 10 -6.77 -1.54 3.17
N LYS A 11 -7.26 -2.24 4.20
CA LYS A 11 -6.44 -2.57 5.36
C LYS A 11 -5.27 -3.49 4.99
N ALA A 12 -5.51 -4.47 4.13
CA ALA A 12 -4.46 -5.38 3.67
C ALA A 12 -3.38 -4.63 2.87
N LEU A 13 -3.79 -3.70 2.01
CA LEU A 13 -2.85 -2.89 1.23
C LEU A 13 -2.01 -1.99 2.13
N ASN A 14 -2.61 -1.37 3.13
CA ASN A 14 -1.87 -0.54 4.08
C ASN A 14 -0.88 -1.37 4.89
N HIS A 15 -1.27 -2.56 5.30
CA HIS A 15 -0.38 -3.48 6.01
C HIS A 15 0.81 -3.86 5.15
N ALA A 16 0.58 -4.14 3.87
CA ALA A 16 1.66 -4.47 2.94
C ALA A 16 2.64 -3.30 2.79
N GLN A 17 2.14 -2.08 2.73
CA GLN A 17 3.01 -0.90 2.69
C GLN A 17 3.86 -0.77 3.96
N GLU A 18 3.27 -1.02 5.12
CA GLU A 18 3.99 -0.99 6.39
C GLU A 18 5.12 -2.02 6.42
N VAL A 19 4.85 -3.23 5.93
CA VAL A 19 5.86 -4.29 5.86
C VAL A 19 7.03 -3.88 4.98
N ILE A 20 6.76 -3.28 3.84
CA ILE A 20 7.81 -2.80 2.93
C ILE A 20 8.61 -1.68 3.60
N GLU A 21 7.95 -0.74 4.26
CA GLU A 21 8.62 0.34 4.98
C GLU A 21 9.50 -0.18 6.11
N ASP A 22 9.04 -1.17 6.86
CA ASP A 22 9.79 -1.77 7.95
C ASP A 22 11.04 -2.49 7.45
N LEU A 23 10.91 -3.28 6.38
CA LEU A 23 12.04 -3.93 5.76
C LEU A 23 13.07 -2.94 5.26
N ALA A 24 12.57 -1.84 4.76
CA ALA A 24 13.39 -0.75 4.29
C ALA A 24 14.16 -0.11 5.42
N CYS A 25 13.53 0.17 6.54
CA CYS A 25 14.16 0.78 7.70
C CYS A 25 15.23 -0.10 8.33
N GLU A 26 15.09 -1.42 8.23
CA GLU A 26 16.08 -2.36 8.74
C GLU A 26 17.40 -2.27 8.00
N ASN A 27 17.38 -1.79 6.78
CA ASN A 27 18.57 -1.70 5.93
C ASN A 27 19.15 -0.29 5.88
N TYR A 28 19.01 0.43 6.97
CA TYR A 28 19.60 1.76 7.08
C TYR A 28 21.11 1.73 6.86
N PRO A 29 21.72 2.72 6.20
CA PRO A 29 21.16 4.04 5.86
C PRO A 29 20.47 4.04 4.50
N TRP A 30 19.35 3.47 4.40
CA TRP A 30 18.75 3.29 3.18
C TRP A 30 17.43 4.01 3.00
N THR A 31 17.05 4.22 1.80
CA THR A 31 15.71 4.67 1.48
C THR A 31 14.98 3.52 0.78
N PRO A 32 13.67 3.40 0.96
CA PRO A 32 12.88 2.37 0.30
C PRO A 32 13.06 2.38 -1.20
N PHE A 33 13.64 3.44 -1.71
CA PHE A 33 13.67 3.71 -3.12
C PHE A 33 15.01 3.42 -3.78
N GLU A 34 15.96 2.86 -3.03
CA GLU A 34 17.21 2.41 -3.62
C GLU A 34 17.04 1.12 -4.44
N ASP A 35 16.15 0.23 -3.98
CA ASP A 35 15.82 -0.98 -4.72
C ASP A 35 14.67 -0.67 -5.68
N PRO A 36 14.91 -0.75 -7.01
CA PRO A 36 13.87 -0.43 -7.98
C PRO A 36 12.63 -1.32 -7.87
N GLU A 37 12.80 -2.59 -7.52
CA GLU A 37 11.65 -3.50 -7.39
C GLU A 37 10.80 -3.13 -6.19
N LEU A 38 11.40 -2.84 -5.04
CA LEU A 38 10.67 -2.43 -3.85
C LEU A 38 9.98 -1.09 -4.07
N ARG A 39 10.67 -0.17 -4.75
CA ARG A 39 10.09 1.12 -5.10
C ARG A 39 8.84 0.96 -5.95
N ASP A 40 8.92 0.13 -6.99
CA ASP A 40 7.78 -0.10 -7.88
C ASP A 40 6.62 -0.75 -7.14
N MET A 41 6.90 -1.73 -6.29
CA MET A 41 5.88 -2.38 -5.47
C MET A 41 5.20 -1.38 -4.54
N PHE A 42 5.98 -0.53 -3.89
CA PHE A 42 5.46 0.48 -2.98
C PHE A 42 4.52 1.45 -3.72
N TYR A 43 4.92 1.94 -4.87
CA TYR A 43 4.10 2.85 -5.65
C TYR A 43 2.83 2.18 -6.17
N ARG A 44 2.91 0.92 -6.59
CA ARG A 44 1.73 0.17 -7.02
C ARG A 44 0.73 -0.02 -5.88
N LEU A 45 1.23 -0.34 -4.69
CA LEU A 45 0.37 -0.46 -3.50
C LEU A 45 -0.29 0.87 -3.18
N ASN A 46 0.45 1.96 -3.28
CA ASN A 46 -0.10 3.29 -3.05
C ASN A 46 -1.23 3.60 -4.03
N ASP A 47 -1.04 3.32 -5.31
CA ASP A 47 -2.07 3.52 -6.34
C ASP A 47 -3.30 2.67 -6.07
N MET A 48 -3.11 1.42 -5.66
CA MET A 48 -4.22 0.54 -5.29
C MET A 48 -4.99 1.07 -4.09
N CYS A 49 -4.29 1.60 -3.08
CA CYS A 49 -4.94 2.21 -1.92
C CYS A 49 -5.81 3.39 -2.33
N ILE A 50 -5.31 4.24 -3.21
CA ILE A 50 -6.07 5.38 -3.72
C ILE A 50 -7.31 4.92 -4.47
N THR A 51 -7.16 3.92 -5.34
CA THR A 51 -8.27 3.36 -6.11
C THR A 51 -9.34 2.78 -5.20
N VAL A 52 -8.94 1.98 -4.21
CA VAL A 52 -9.87 1.37 -3.26
C VAL A 52 -10.59 2.44 -2.44
N ASN A 53 -9.85 3.44 -1.99
CA ASN A 53 -10.43 4.53 -1.21
C ASN A 53 -11.51 5.29 -1.99
N ARG A 54 -11.24 5.57 -3.27
CA ARG A 54 -12.24 6.21 -4.16
C ARG A 54 -13.50 5.37 -4.29
N LYS A 55 -13.33 4.05 -4.43
CA LYS A 55 -14.47 3.13 -4.52
C LYS A 55 -15.26 3.10 -3.22
N MET A 56 -14.58 3.16 -2.07
CA MET A 56 -15.27 3.23 -0.78
C MET A 56 -16.08 4.52 -0.64
N GLU A 57 -15.53 5.63 -1.08
CA GLU A 57 -16.23 6.90 -1.05
C GLU A 57 -17.46 6.91 -1.97
N ALA A 58 -17.37 6.24 -3.11
CA ALA A 58 -18.47 6.11 -4.05
C ALA A 58 -19.54 5.12 -3.59
N ALA A 59 -19.17 4.15 -2.75
CA ALA A 59 -20.06 3.09 -2.28
C ALA A 59 -20.78 3.52 -1.01
N ARG A 60 -21.78 4.35 -1.17
CA ARG A 60 -22.59 4.84 -0.04
C ARG A 60 -23.89 4.07 0.12
#